data_4d6d152c78a5ca1b117a7aad5b05d426
#
_entry.id   4d6d152c78a5ca1b117a7aad5b05d426
#
_cell.length_a   1.000
_cell.length_b   1.000
_cell.length_c   1.000
_cell.angle_alpha   90.00
_cell.angle_beta   90.00
_cell.angle_gamma   90.00
#
_symmetry.space_group_name_H-M   'P 1'
#
loop_
_entity.id
_entity.type
_entity.pdbx_description
1 polymer ?
#
loop_
_entity_poly.entity_id
_entity_poly.type
_entity_poly.pdbx_seq_one_letter_code
_entity_poly.pdbx_strand_id
1 'polypeptide(L)'
;MSQAGAAIGQVAAAQRAPAARWKGWPLAPALLFLLILFVYPVGQLLWLSVVDRSGAFTGQHYARLFASSLYVDVLLITLKISASATVFSLLGGYPVAYLLATSDARWRSRLTFWVLLPFWTSFLVRAFAWMVLLGRNGAVNKLLEAVGLTDAPVALIFNLTGVLIGMTHALMPLGILTMVAVMEHIDANLPKAAATLGARGGQTFWRIYFPLSMPGVAAAGLLVFISAVGFFIIPALLGGRRETMITQIIIEQVQDLMNWAFAGSISLLLLATALVVFYLYDRALGMSTLASGSPRLERRGGRENPIARLGAWVGGWLTAILGWLCDRSAELTERLMPPRPDRPGRWWGRGVLVVASVLILAFLAVPAFFMVPVSFTTGGFIDWPPQGFSLRWYRAYLESPQWMAATLRSLGVGVVSATLAMLIGVPAAFALARRDFAGKTGALALILSPLVIPRMIIAVALFYLYARIGLVGTSLGLVLGHAVLAIPFVVVTVMAVLKNYDERLDQAAWSLGANRTRTLYHVTFPLIRGGLVAAFLFAFVTSFDELTIALFVTGGLTTTLPKQMWDDALLKVSPTLAAVSTVLIVFVAVTISLAERLRRGAARA
;
A
#
# COMPACT_ATOMS: atom_id res chain seq x y z
N MET A 1 -62.31 -10.33 16.34
CA MET A 1 -61.05 -9.70 15.81
C MET A 1 -60.05 -9.25 16.90
N SER A 2 -60.12 -9.74 18.15
CA SER A 2 -59.25 -9.25 19.25
C SER A 2 -58.14 -10.23 19.69
N GLN A 3 -58.17 -11.47 19.30
CA GLN A 3 -57.12 -12.45 19.72
C GLN A 3 -55.95 -12.57 18.76
N ALA A 4 -56.07 -12.21 17.46
CA ALA A 4 -54.98 -12.21 16.51
C ALA A 4 -53.99 -11.05 16.73
N GLY A 5 -54.45 -9.89 17.22
CA GLY A 5 -53.59 -8.75 17.55
C GLY A 5 -52.68 -8.97 18.75
N ALA A 6 -53.13 -9.75 19.74
CA ALA A 6 -52.35 -10.09 20.93
C ALA A 6 -51.25 -11.11 20.65
N ALA A 7 -51.48 -12.05 19.70
CA ALA A 7 -50.50 -13.06 19.31
C ALA A 7 -49.33 -12.42 18.49
N ILE A 8 -49.63 -11.45 17.60
CA ILE A 8 -48.61 -10.72 16.85
C ILE A 8 -47.74 -9.83 17.76
N GLY A 9 -48.35 -9.22 18.80
CA GLY A 9 -47.64 -8.44 19.80
C GLY A 9 -46.70 -9.29 20.67
N GLN A 10 -47.08 -10.51 21.01
CA GLN A 10 -46.24 -11.43 21.78
C GLN A 10 -45.10 -12.03 20.99
N VAL A 11 -45.28 -12.30 19.68
CA VAL A 11 -44.18 -12.75 18.78
C VAL A 11 -43.17 -11.62 18.56
N ALA A 12 -43.63 -10.37 18.47
CA ALA A 12 -42.72 -9.21 18.33
C ALA A 12 -41.98 -8.87 19.65
N ALA A 13 -42.57 -9.20 20.81
CA ALA A 13 -41.92 -9.01 22.10
C ALA A 13 -40.92 -10.12 22.46
N ALA A 14 -41.16 -11.35 21.98
CA ALA A 14 -40.24 -12.48 22.18
C ALA A 14 -38.95 -12.39 21.38
N GLN A 15 -38.86 -11.51 20.37
CA GLN A 15 -37.64 -11.29 19.58
C GLN A 15 -36.70 -10.21 20.15
N ARG A 16 -37.06 -9.53 21.25
CA ARG A 16 -36.11 -8.73 22.02
C ARG A 16 -35.29 -9.64 22.93
N ALA A 17 -34.31 -10.32 22.32
CA ALA A 17 -33.29 -11.04 23.07
C ALA A 17 -32.65 -10.10 24.12
N PRO A 18 -32.36 -10.60 25.35
CA PRO A 18 -31.77 -9.80 26.43
C PRO A 18 -30.48 -9.16 25.92
N ALA A 19 -30.24 -7.92 26.35
CA ALA A 19 -29.08 -7.10 25.97
C ALA A 19 -27.82 -7.96 25.98
N ALA A 20 -27.33 -8.28 24.80
CA ALA A 20 -26.28 -9.26 24.61
C ALA A 20 -25.00 -8.73 25.28
N ARG A 21 -24.56 -9.43 26.33
CA ARG A 21 -23.20 -9.35 26.87
C ARG A 21 -22.23 -9.13 25.73
N TRP A 22 -21.37 -8.12 25.86
CA TRP A 22 -20.43 -7.58 24.88
C TRP A 22 -19.98 -8.61 23.81
N LYS A 23 -20.63 -8.57 22.66
CA LYS A 23 -20.41 -9.51 21.56
C LYS A 23 -19.06 -9.28 20.86
N GLY A 24 -18.30 -8.26 21.29
CA GLY A 24 -17.02 -7.86 20.73
C GLY A 24 -15.79 -8.49 21.40
N TRP A 25 -15.95 -9.40 22.39
CA TRP A 25 -14.81 -9.97 23.10
C TRP A 25 -13.68 -10.57 22.22
N PRO A 26 -13.93 -11.15 21.00
CA PRO A 26 -12.84 -11.62 20.17
C PRO A 26 -11.99 -10.50 19.56
N LEU A 27 -12.44 -9.24 19.64
CA LEU A 27 -11.66 -8.05 19.28
C LEU A 27 -10.66 -7.64 20.36
N ALA A 28 -10.90 -8.05 21.61
CA ALA A 28 -10.10 -7.57 22.74
C ALA A 28 -8.59 -7.80 22.57
N PRO A 29 -8.11 -8.97 22.09
CA PRO A 29 -6.69 -9.17 21.86
C PRO A 29 -6.10 -8.19 20.84
N ALA A 30 -6.83 -7.93 19.73
CA ALA A 30 -6.36 -7.02 18.68
C ALA A 30 -6.35 -5.55 19.16
N LEU A 31 -7.42 -5.13 19.85
CA LEU A 31 -7.50 -3.77 20.37
C LEU A 31 -6.46 -3.54 21.48
N LEU A 32 -6.28 -4.49 22.40
CA LEU A 32 -5.30 -4.38 23.48
C LEU A 32 -3.86 -4.35 22.91
N PHE A 33 -3.55 -5.23 21.96
CA PHE A 33 -2.25 -5.27 21.30
C PHE A 33 -1.93 -3.94 20.61
N LEU A 34 -2.87 -3.40 19.85
CA LEU A 34 -2.69 -2.12 19.17
C LEU A 34 -2.70 -0.93 20.13
N LEU A 35 -3.46 -0.96 21.22
CA LEU A 35 -3.40 0.08 22.24
C LEU A 35 -2.02 0.15 22.90
N ILE A 36 -1.44 -1.01 23.25
CA ILE A 36 -0.15 -1.07 23.94
C ILE A 36 1.03 -0.81 23.00
N LEU A 37 1.03 -1.40 21.80
CA LEU A 37 2.20 -1.39 20.91
C LEU A 37 2.09 -0.41 19.74
N PHE A 38 0.98 0.31 19.63
CA PHE A 38 0.81 1.31 18.59
C PHE A 38 0.32 2.64 19.15
N VAL A 39 -0.86 2.68 19.78
CA VAL A 39 -1.45 3.94 20.25
C VAL A 39 -0.60 4.55 21.37
N TYR A 40 -0.20 3.74 22.36
CA TYR A 40 0.58 4.22 23.49
C TYR A 40 1.95 4.76 23.08
N PRO A 41 2.80 4.04 22.32
CA PRO A 41 4.09 4.58 21.93
C PRO A 41 4.00 5.78 20.98
N VAL A 42 3.05 5.77 20.03
CA VAL A 42 2.80 6.94 19.18
C VAL A 42 2.34 8.13 20.02
N GLY A 43 1.42 7.92 20.94
CA GLY A 43 0.99 8.94 21.90
C GLY A 43 2.12 9.48 22.75
N GLN A 44 3.03 8.61 23.23
CA GLN A 44 4.22 9.03 23.98
C GLN A 44 5.18 9.87 23.13
N LEU A 45 5.46 9.45 21.90
CA LEU A 45 6.33 10.22 20.99
C LEU A 45 5.76 11.62 20.73
N LEU A 46 4.45 11.70 20.48
CA LEU A 46 3.76 12.97 20.26
C LEU A 46 3.70 13.81 21.54
N TRP A 47 3.54 13.18 22.70
CA TRP A 47 3.59 13.88 24.00
C TRP A 47 4.95 14.53 24.26
N LEU A 48 6.06 13.84 23.93
CA LEU A 48 7.41 14.39 24.10
C LEU A 48 7.63 15.66 23.28
N SER A 49 6.88 15.88 22.22
CA SER A 49 6.99 17.10 21.38
C SER A 49 6.47 18.36 22.06
N VAL A 50 5.61 18.21 23.08
CA VAL A 50 4.93 19.32 23.78
C VAL A 50 5.37 19.49 25.23
N VAL A 51 6.32 18.66 25.71
CA VAL A 51 6.87 18.77 27.07
C VAL A 51 8.39 18.92 27.03
N ASP A 52 8.94 19.64 28.00
CA ASP A 52 10.38 19.75 28.22
C ASP A 52 10.93 18.61 29.09
N ARG A 53 12.22 18.65 29.41
CA ARG A 53 12.89 17.66 30.27
C ARG A 53 12.36 17.66 31.72
N SER A 54 11.72 18.73 32.17
CA SER A 54 11.13 18.85 33.50
C SER A 54 9.68 18.33 33.53
N GLY A 55 9.08 18.00 32.37
CA GLY A 55 7.70 17.59 32.22
C GLY A 55 6.72 18.76 32.10
N ALA A 56 7.20 20.00 32.03
CA ALA A 56 6.38 21.17 31.81
C ALA A 56 6.04 21.33 30.32
N PHE A 57 4.85 21.87 30.03
CA PHE A 57 4.45 22.17 28.65
C PHE A 57 5.36 23.21 28.02
N THR A 58 5.86 22.91 26.84
CA THR A 58 6.74 23.80 26.08
C THR A 58 6.39 23.85 24.60
N GLY A 59 6.50 25.04 24.02
CA GLY A 59 6.43 25.25 22.55
C GLY A 59 7.81 25.36 21.89
N GLN A 60 8.92 25.17 22.63
CA GLN A 60 10.28 25.41 22.12
C GLN A 60 10.61 24.56 20.89
N HIS A 61 10.17 23.30 20.84
CA HIS A 61 10.41 22.41 19.72
C HIS A 61 9.74 22.93 18.45
N TYR A 62 8.52 23.46 18.55
CA TYR A 62 7.80 24.07 17.43
C TYR A 62 8.36 25.43 17.07
N ALA A 63 8.74 26.25 18.06
CA ALA A 63 9.42 27.51 17.81
C ALA A 63 10.71 27.26 17.01
N ARG A 64 11.52 26.28 17.39
CA ARG A 64 12.73 25.87 16.65
C ARG A 64 12.39 25.36 15.25
N LEU A 65 11.33 24.57 15.10
CA LEU A 65 10.89 24.00 13.82
C LEU A 65 10.50 25.11 12.83
N PHE A 66 9.80 26.16 13.28
CA PHE A 66 9.37 27.27 12.43
C PHE A 66 10.37 28.43 12.36
N ALA A 67 11.35 28.51 13.27
CA ALA A 67 12.42 29.50 13.21
C ALA A 67 13.40 29.23 12.06
N SER A 68 13.50 27.98 11.58
CA SER A 68 14.32 27.59 10.44
C SER A 68 13.44 27.28 9.25
N SER A 69 13.69 27.92 8.10
CA SER A 69 13.00 27.58 6.83
C SER A 69 13.24 26.15 6.40
N LEU A 70 14.37 25.53 6.82
CA LEU A 70 14.79 24.19 6.42
C LEU A 70 13.68 23.14 6.56
N TYR A 71 13.01 23.10 7.72
CA TYR A 71 11.99 22.05 7.97
C TYR A 71 10.72 22.27 7.15
N VAL A 72 10.35 23.53 6.94
CA VAL A 72 9.21 23.90 6.08
C VAL A 72 9.55 23.59 4.62
N ASP A 73 10.76 23.93 4.16
CA ASP A 73 11.23 23.65 2.82
C ASP A 73 11.27 22.13 2.55
N VAL A 74 11.80 21.34 3.49
CA VAL A 74 11.81 19.87 3.39
C VAL A 74 10.39 19.30 3.41
N LEU A 75 9.46 19.85 4.18
CA LEU A 75 8.06 19.45 4.14
C LEU A 75 7.44 19.73 2.75
N LEU A 76 7.68 20.92 2.19
CA LEU A 76 7.21 21.28 0.84
C LEU A 76 7.82 20.38 -0.23
N ILE A 77 9.12 20.06 -0.13
CA ILE A 77 9.79 19.09 -1.01
C ILE A 77 9.12 17.72 -0.90
N THR A 78 8.84 17.26 0.33
CA THR A 78 8.14 16.00 0.59
C THR A 78 6.78 15.98 -0.08
N LEU A 79 5.98 17.03 0.08
CA LEU A 79 4.66 17.16 -0.56
C LEU A 79 4.76 17.21 -2.08
N LYS A 80 5.72 17.97 -2.63
CA LYS A 80 5.95 18.07 -4.08
C LYS A 80 6.32 16.71 -4.67
N ILE A 81 7.28 16.00 -4.09
CA ILE A 81 7.71 14.68 -4.55
C ILE A 81 6.55 13.69 -4.45
N SER A 82 5.83 13.67 -3.31
CA SER A 82 4.70 12.75 -3.09
C SER A 82 3.55 13.02 -4.06
N ALA A 83 3.20 14.27 -4.29
CA ALA A 83 2.18 14.65 -5.26
C ALA A 83 2.59 14.27 -6.70
N SER A 84 3.83 14.58 -7.09
CA SER A 84 4.35 14.24 -8.42
C SER A 84 4.37 12.74 -8.66
N ALA A 85 4.90 11.95 -7.70
CA ALA A 85 4.91 10.50 -7.77
C ALA A 85 3.49 9.91 -7.84
N THR A 86 2.54 10.49 -7.11
CA THR A 86 1.13 10.11 -7.17
C THR A 86 0.55 10.35 -8.56
N VAL A 87 0.73 11.55 -9.12
CA VAL A 87 0.23 11.90 -10.46
C VAL A 87 0.82 10.96 -11.51
N PHE A 88 2.13 10.73 -11.51
CA PHE A 88 2.76 9.82 -12.47
C PHE A 88 2.31 8.37 -12.27
N SER A 89 2.11 7.91 -11.03
CA SER A 89 1.60 6.57 -10.75
C SER A 89 0.17 6.38 -11.25
N LEU A 90 -0.69 7.39 -11.12
CA LEU A 90 -2.07 7.36 -11.62
C LEU A 90 -2.12 7.44 -13.14
N LEU A 91 -1.40 8.38 -13.74
CA LEU A 91 -1.36 8.56 -15.20
C LEU A 91 -0.81 7.31 -15.89
N GLY A 92 0.32 6.76 -15.39
CA GLY A 92 0.87 5.53 -15.92
C GLY A 92 0.00 4.32 -15.58
N GLY A 93 -0.52 4.22 -14.36
CA GLY A 93 -1.33 3.09 -13.91
C GLY A 93 -2.71 2.99 -14.57
N TYR A 94 -3.31 4.11 -14.96
CA TYR A 94 -4.68 4.14 -15.48
C TYR A 94 -4.91 3.27 -16.75
N PRO A 95 -4.05 3.33 -17.80
CA PRO A 95 -4.21 2.47 -18.97
C PRO A 95 -4.21 0.99 -18.61
N VAL A 96 -3.33 0.57 -17.70
CA VAL A 96 -3.24 -0.81 -17.24
C VAL A 96 -4.50 -1.19 -16.44
N ALA A 97 -4.95 -0.33 -15.54
CA ALA A 97 -6.19 -0.55 -14.76
C ALA A 97 -7.42 -0.66 -15.68
N TYR A 98 -7.53 0.20 -16.67
CA TYR A 98 -8.60 0.16 -17.66
C TYR A 98 -8.55 -1.11 -18.51
N LEU A 99 -7.35 -1.53 -18.97
CA LEU A 99 -7.19 -2.77 -19.71
C LEU A 99 -7.60 -3.99 -18.86
N LEU A 100 -7.18 -4.03 -17.59
CA LEU A 100 -7.53 -5.10 -16.65
C LEU A 100 -9.04 -5.18 -16.42
N ALA A 101 -9.69 -4.06 -16.13
CA ALA A 101 -11.11 -4.00 -15.83
C ALA A 101 -12.00 -4.38 -17.03
N THR A 102 -11.52 -4.09 -18.26
CA THR A 102 -12.29 -4.35 -19.50
C THR A 102 -11.90 -5.64 -20.21
N SER A 103 -10.92 -6.39 -19.67
CA SER A 103 -10.48 -7.68 -20.22
C SER A 103 -11.30 -8.84 -19.66
N ASP A 104 -11.38 -9.93 -20.43
CA ASP A 104 -11.94 -11.20 -19.97
C ASP A 104 -11.12 -11.82 -18.82
N ALA A 105 -11.73 -12.70 -18.05
CA ALA A 105 -11.15 -13.25 -16.81
C ALA A 105 -9.77 -13.92 -17.02
N ARG A 106 -9.54 -14.56 -18.18
CA ARG A 106 -8.28 -15.24 -18.48
C ARG A 106 -7.12 -14.24 -18.68
N TRP A 107 -7.36 -13.22 -19.51
CA TRP A 107 -6.37 -12.17 -19.76
C TRP A 107 -6.14 -11.31 -18.53
N ARG A 108 -7.20 -10.95 -17.81
CA ARG A 108 -7.12 -10.23 -16.53
C ARG A 108 -6.20 -10.92 -15.55
N SER A 109 -6.38 -12.23 -15.32
CA SER A 109 -5.53 -13.01 -14.40
C SER A 109 -4.06 -12.98 -14.81
N ARG A 110 -3.75 -13.10 -16.12
CA ARG A 110 -2.37 -13.03 -16.61
C ARG A 110 -1.74 -11.65 -16.43
N LEU A 111 -2.48 -10.60 -16.77
CA LEU A 111 -1.98 -9.22 -16.65
C LEU A 111 -1.83 -8.80 -15.19
N THR A 112 -2.77 -9.21 -14.32
CA THR A 112 -2.68 -8.98 -12.87
C THR A 112 -1.41 -9.59 -12.28
N PHE A 113 -0.99 -10.76 -12.76
CA PHE A 113 0.29 -11.36 -12.33
C PHE A 113 1.47 -10.42 -12.58
N TRP A 114 1.54 -9.78 -13.75
CA TRP A 114 2.62 -8.85 -14.10
C TRP A 114 2.59 -7.55 -13.27
N VAL A 115 1.43 -7.11 -12.81
CA VAL A 115 1.30 -5.99 -11.87
C VAL A 115 1.70 -6.42 -10.45
N LEU A 116 1.30 -7.62 -10.04
CA LEU A 116 1.60 -8.15 -8.71
C LEU A 116 3.08 -8.52 -8.53
N LEU A 117 3.75 -8.98 -9.59
CA LEU A 117 5.15 -9.40 -9.51
C LEU A 117 6.05 -8.32 -8.90
N PRO A 118 6.10 -7.06 -9.41
CA PRO A 118 6.86 -6.00 -8.78
C PRO A 118 6.28 -5.56 -7.43
N PHE A 119 4.97 -5.67 -7.23
CA PHE A 119 4.36 -5.33 -5.93
C PHE A 119 4.86 -6.22 -4.79
N TRP A 120 5.10 -7.49 -5.08
CA TRP A 120 5.58 -8.47 -4.11
C TRP A 120 7.12 -8.49 -3.98
N THR A 121 7.86 -7.85 -4.88
CA THR A 121 9.30 -7.67 -4.72
C THR A 121 9.61 -6.57 -3.71
N SER A 122 10.66 -6.77 -2.92
CA SER A 122 11.12 -5.81 -1.91
C SER A 122 11.28 -4.39 -2.47
N PHE A 123 10.83 -3.39 -1.71
CA PHE A 123 11.06 -1.97 -2.03
C PHE A 123 12.54 -1.67 -2.19
N LEU A 124 13.39 -2.29 -1.38
CA LEU A 124 14.83 -2.09 -1.42
C LEU A 124 15.44 -2.71 -2.68
N VAL A 125 15.01 -3.91 -3.07
CA VAL A 125 15.44 -4.55 -4.33
C VAL A 125 15.10 -3.66 -5.52
N ARG A 126 13.91 -3.08 -5.56
CA ARG A 126 13.48 -2.17 -6.63
C ARG A 126 14.29 -0.87 -6.65
N ALA A 127 14.54 -0.27 -5.48
CA ALA A 127 15.36 0.94 -5.38
C ALA A 127 16.79 0.67 -5.85
N PHE A 128 17.37 -0.46 -5.45
CA PHE A 128 18.69 -0.89 -5.87
C PHE A 128 18.74 -1.17 -7.38
N ALA A 129 17.76 -1.86 -7.93
CA ALA A 129 17.67 -2.09 -9.37
C ALA A 129 17.62 -0.78 -10.17
N TRP A 130 16.87 0.21 -9.72
CA TRP A 130 16.85 1.53 -10.34
C TRP A 130 18.17 2.28 -10.17
N MET A 131 18.85 2.13 -9.04
CA MET A 131 20.18 2.71 -8.84
C MET A 131 21.18 2.17 -9.88
N VAL A 132 21.14 0.87 -10.16
CA VAL A 132 22.00 0.24 -11.18
C VAL A 132 21.58 0.62 -12.60
N LEU A 133 20.27 0.57 -12.90
CA LEU A 133 19.73 0.90 -14.23
C LEU A 133 20.01 2.34 -14.65
N LEU A 134 19.82 3.30 -13.74
CA LEU A 134 19.97 4.73 -13.98
C LEU A 134 21.38 5.24 -13.70
N GLY A 135 22.25 4.41 -13.15
CA GLY A 135 23.65 4.76 -12.87
C GLY A 135 24.40 5.23 -14.11
N ARG A 136 25.53 5.87 -13.92
CA ARG A 136 26.36 6.41 -15.02
C ARG A 136 26.73 5.33 -16.05
N ASN A 137 27.09 4.14 -15.59
CA ASN A 137 27.40 2.97 -16.44
C ASN A 137 26.19 2.00 -16.56
N GLY A 138 25.00 2.46 -16.23
CA GLY A 138 23.78 1.65 -16.24
C GLY A 138 23.21 1.45 -17.63
N ALA A 139 22.28 0.47 -17.73
CA ALA A 139 21.69 0.08 -19.00
C ALA A 139 20.94 1.22 -19.70
N VAL A 140 20.30 2.13 -18.95
CA VAL A 140 19.57 3.26 -19.53
C VAL A 140 20.53 4.22 -20.22
N ASN A 141 21.63 4.62 -19.59
CA ASN A 141 22.63 5.49 -20.20
C ASN A 141 23.28 4.83 -21.42
N LYS A 142 23.65 3.54 -21.31
CA LYS A 142 24.19 2.79 -22.45
C LYS A 142 23.23 2.71 -23.64
N LEU A 143 21.93 2.58 -23.38
CA LEU A 143 20.90 2.59 -24.41
C LEU A 143 20.78 3.98 -25.07
N LEU A 144 20.77 5.05 -24.27
CA LEU A 144 20.69 6.44 -24.78
C LEU A 144 21.88 6.78 -25.68
N GLU A 145 23.09 6.37 -25.29
CA GLU A 145 24.32 6.52 -26.10
C GLU A 145 24.25 5.69 -27.40
N ALA A 146 23.82 4.42 -27.30
CA ALA A 146 23.74 3.50 -28.44
C ALA A 146 22.73 3.95 -29.52
N VAL A 147 21.65 4.62 -29.11
CA VAL A 147 20.62 5.17 -30.02
C VAL A 147 21.00 6.57 -30.51
N GLY A 148 22.11 7.14 -30.04
CA GLY A 148 22.57 8.47 -30.42
C GLY A 148 21.74 9.64 -29.87
N LEU A 149 21.01 9.42 -28.79
CA LEU A 149 20.24 10.47 -28.10
C LEU A 149 21.11 11.34 -27.20
N THR A 150 22.26 10.82 -26.76
CA THR A 150 23.22 11.54 -25.91
C THR A 150 24.64 11.13 -26.28
N ASP A 151 25.58 12.11 -26.27
CA ASP A 151 27.01 11.88 -26.52
C ASP A 151 27.78 11.47 -25.26
N ALA A 152 27.16 11.61 -24.09
CA ALA A 152 27.75 11.31 -22.80
C ALA A 152 26.66 10.84 -21.79
N PRO A 153 27.06 10.10 -20.73
CA PRO A 153 26.12 9.65 -19.71
C PRO A 153 25.39 10.80 -19.02
N VAL A 154 24.07 10.73 -18.98
CA VAL A 154 23.20 11.69 -18.31
C VAL A 154 23.10 11.36 -16.81
N ALA A 155 23.12 12.38 -15.95
CA ALA A 155 22.90 12.21 -14.51
C ALA A 155 21.42 11.91 -14.24
N LEU A 156 21.05 10.63 -14.13
CA LEU A 156 19.68 10.17 -13.90
C LEU A 156 19.42 9.79 -12.44
N ILE A 157 20.46 9.68 -11.62
CA ILE A 157 20.38 9.42 -10.16
C ILE A 157 20.93 10.60 -9.37
N PHE A 158 20.67 10.59 -8.06
CA PHE A 158 20.99 11.65 -7.10
C PHE A 158 20.34 12.98 -7.46
N ASN A 159 19.12 12.93 -7.98
CA ASN A 159 18.31 14.06 -8.37
C ASN A 159 16.80 13.71 -8.36
N LEU A 160 15.96 14.73 -8.63
CA LEU A 160 14.50 14.56 -8.66
C LEU A 160 14.03 13.51 -9.67
N THR A 161 14.68 13.39 -10.82
CA THR A 161 14.30 12.42 -11.87
C THR A 161 14.40 10.99 -11.35
N GLY A 162 15.54 10.63 -10.74
CA GLY A 162 15.74 9.31 -10.15
C GLY A 162 14.72 9.01 -9.05
N VAL A 163 14.45 9.97 -8.17
CA VAL A 163 13.43 9.83 -7.12
C VAL A 163 12.05 9.60 -7.71
N LEU A 164 11.63 10.39 -8.70
CA LEU A 164 10.31 10.26 -9.30
C LEU A 164 10.13 8.96 -10.08
N ILE A 165 11.14 8.50 -10.84
CA ILE A 165 11.11 7.20 -11.52
C ILE A 165 10.95 6.08 -10.49
N GLY A 166 11.80 6.06 -9.46
CA GLY A 166 11.78 5.02 -8.43
C GLY A 166 10.48 5.01 -7.64
N MET A 167 10.00 6.15 -7.16
CA MET A 167 8.76 6.26 -6.38
C MET A 167 7.52 5.92 -7.22
N THR A 168 7.47 6.40 -8.47
CA THR A 168 6.39 6.05 -9.40
C THR A 168 6.33 4.55 -9.63
N HIS A 169 7.47 3.93 -9.93
CA HIS A 169 7.57 2.48 -10.09
C HIS A 169 7.12 1.72 -8.82
N ALA A 170 7.55 2.17 -7.65
CA ALA A 170 7.27 1.50 -6.39
C ALA A 170 5.78 1.55 -6.00
N LEU A 171 5.11 2.65 -6.30
CA LEU A 171 3.74 2.93 -5.85
C LEU A 171 2.67 2.68 -6.92
N MET A 172 3.05 2.65 -8.20
CA MET A 172 2.12 2.44 -9.32
C MET A 172 1.30 1.15 -9.22
N PRO A 173 1.85 -0.03 -8.82
CA PRO A 173 1.05 -1.24 -8.66
C PRO A 173 -0.09 -1.09 -7.66
N LEU A 174 0.16 -0.36 -6.54
CA LEU A 174 -0.86 -0.05 -5.54
C LEU A 174 -1.99 0.80 -6.15
N GLY A 175 -1.63 1.80 -6.95
CA GLY A 175 -2.58 2.63 -7.70
C GLY A 175 -3.41 1.82 -8.69
N ILE A 176 -2.77 0.96 -9.49
CA ILE A 176 -3.44 0.08 -10.46
C ILE A 176 -4.47 -0.81 -9.78
N LEU A 177 -4.08 -1.54 -8.74
CA LEU A 177 -4.96 -2.49 -8.05
C LEU A 177 -6.15 -1.79 -7.40
N THR A 178 -5.94 -0.61 -6.82
CA THR A 178 -7.02 0.19 -6.21
C THR A 178 -8.00 0.70 -7.27
N MET A 179 -7.51 1.18 -8.41
CA MET A 179 -8.37 1.61 -9.52
C MET A 179 -9.17 0.44 -10.10
N VAL A 180 -8.54 -0.71 -10.34
CA VAL A 180 -9.18 -1.93 -10.86
C VAL A 180 -10.34 -2.35 -9.97
N ALA A 181 -10.14 -2.37 -8.65
CA ALA A 181 -11.17 -2.77 -7.69
C ALA A 181 -12.49 -1.98 -7.82
N VAL A 182 -12.43 -0.71 -8.23
CA VAL A 182 -13.60 0.11 -8.50
C VAL A 182 -14.09 -0.05 -9.94
N MET A 183 -13.18 -0.06 -10.90
CA MET A 183 -13.51 -0.12 -12.33
C MET A 183 -14.20 -1.42 -12.73
N GLU A 184 -13.93 -2.54 -12.05
CA GLU A 184 -14.58 -3.83 -12.29
C GLU A 184 -16.09 -3.82 -11.97
N HIS A 185 -16.55 -2.89 -11.14
CA HIS A 185 -17.95 -2.74 -10.78
C HIS A 185 -18.73 -1.78 -11.70
N ILE A 186 -18.07 -1.16 -12.69
CA ILE A 186 -18.74 -0.30 -13.68
C ILE A 186 -19.52 -1.21 -14.64
N ASP A 187 -20.83 -0.94 -14.78
CA ASP A 187 -21.70 -1.74 -15.67
C ASP A 187 -21.25 -1.63 -17.13
N ALA A 188 -20.83 -2.76 -17.68
CA ALA A 188 -20.37 -2.88 -19.07
C ALA A 188 -21.46 -2.56 -20.11
N ASN A 189 -22.72 -2.44 -19.71
CA ASN A 189 -23.81 -2.07 -20.61
C ASN A 189 -23.92 -0.56 -20.83
N LEU A 190 -23.42 0.26 -19.91
CA LEU A 190 -23.43 1.73 -20.07
C LEU A 190 -22.68 2.21 -21.32
N PRO A 191 -21.45 1.76 -21.60
CA PRO A 191 -20.78 2.08 -22.87
C PRO A 191 -21.52 1.57 -24.12
N LYS A 192 -22.17 0.39 -24.02
CA LYS A 192 -22.95 -0.17 -25.14
C LYS A 192 -24.22 0.65 -25.42
N ALA A 193 -24.94 1.05 -24.36
CA ALA A 193 -26.11 1.90 -24.47
C ALA A 193 -25.76 3.26 -25.09
N ALA A 194 -24.63 3.85 -24.71
CA ALA A 194 -24.14 5.07 -25.34
C ALA A 194 -23.86 4.89 -26.84
N ALA A 195 -23.27 3.76 -27.22
CA ALA A 195 -22.99 3.45 -28.61
C ALA A 195 -24.29 3.29 -29.44
N THR A 196 -25.37 2.71 -28.87
CA THR A 196 -26.67 2.63 -29.53
C THR A 196 -27.34 4.00 -29.73
N LEU A 197 -27.00 4.97 -28.88
CA LEU A 197 -27.42 6.39 -29.00
C LEU A 197 -26.50 7.22 -29.92
N GLY A 198 -25.56 6.58 -30.63
CA GLY A 198 -24.66 7.22 -31.59
C GLY A 198 -23.38 7.79 -30.99
N ALA A 199 -23.11 7.57 -29.69
CA ALA A 199 -21.85 8.02 -29.09
C ALA A 199 -20.64 7.25 -29.68
N ARG A 200 -19.61 8.01 -30.06
CA ARG A 200 -18.33 7.47 -30.57
C ARG A 200 -17.47 6.96 -29.42
N GLY A 201 -16.49 6.09 -29.74
CA GLY A 201 -15.63 5.47 -28.74
C GLY A 201 -14.90 6.46 -27.82
N GLY A 202 -14.43 7.60 -28.35
CA GLY A 202 -13.82 8.67 -27.55
C GLY A 202 -14.83 9.34 -26.60
N GLN A 203 -16.04 9.65 -27.10
CA GLN A 203 -17.12 10.20 -26.27
C GLN A 203 -17.54 9.22 -25.18
N THR A 204 -17.71 7.96 -25.53
CA THR A 204 -18.07 6.90 -24.57
C THR A 204 -17.03 6.77 -23.46
N PHE A 205 -15.74 6.82 -23.82
CA PHE A 205 -14.66 6.76 -22.83
C PHE A 205 -14.64 8.01 -21.94
N TRP A 206 -14.49 9.20 -22.54
CA TRP A 206 -14.27 10.43 -21.78
C TRP A 206 -15.50 10.97 -21.06
N ARG A 207 -16.71 10.77 -21.60
CA ARG A 207 -17.96 11.30 -21.02
C ARG A 207 -18.71 10.31 -20.14
N ILE A 208 -18.40 9.00 -20.25
CA ILE A 208 -19.12 7.98 -19.49
C ILE A 208 -18.17 7.16 -18.62
N TYR A 209 -17.23 6.43 -19.23
CA TYR A 209 -16.39 5.49 -18.48
C TYR A 209 -15.44 6.21 -17.53
N PHE A 210 -14.71 7.21 -18.02
CA PHE A 210 -13.71 7.93 -17.24
C PHE A 210 -14.32 8.62 -16.01
N PRO A 211 -15.42 9.38 -16.08
CA PRO A 211 -16.10 9.95 -14.91
C PRO A 211 -16.56 8.89 -13.90
N LEU A 212 -17.09 7.76 -14.39
CA LEU A 212 -17.50 6.63 -13.53
C LEU A 212 -16.32 5.95 -12.84
N SER A 213 -15.12 6.00 -13.43
CA SER A 213 -13.89 5.48 -12.82
C SER A 213 -13.23 6.42 -11.82
N MET A 214 -13.63 7.71 -11.79
CA MET A 214 -13.01 8.73 -10.92
C MET A 214 -13.00 8.39 -9.44
N PRO A 215 -14.02 7.74 -8.84
CA PRO A 215 -13.96 7.29 -7.46
C PRO A 215 -12.79 6.33 -7.21
N GLY A 216 -12.47 5.47 -8.18
CA GLY A 216 -11.32 4.56 -8.12
C GLY A 216 -9.99 5.30 -8.24
N VAL A 217 -9.91 6.28 -9.16
CA VAL A 217 -8.72 7.14 -9.32
C VAL A 217 -8.48 7.96 -8.05
N ALA A 218 -9.55 8.51 -7.48
CA ALA A 218 -9.49 9.25 -6.23
C ALA A 218 -9.00 8.36 -5.06
N ALA A 219 -9.57 7.18 -4.88
CA ALA A 219 -9.13 6.26 -3.83
C ALA A 219 -7.66 5.85 -4.00
N ALA A 220 -7.26 5.55 -5.23
CA ALA A 220 -5.88 5.22 -5.58
C ALA A 220 -4.93 6.40 -5.31
N GLY A 221 -5.32 7.61 -5.70
CA GLY A 221 -4.53 8.82 -5.49
C GLY A 221 -4.27 9.09 -4.03
N LEU A 222 -5.29 8.99 -3.18
CA LEU A 222 -5.15 9.16 -1.74
C LEU A 222 -4.20 8.11 -1.13
N LEU A 223 -4.41 6.84 -1.47
CA LEU A 223 -3.61 5.74 -0.91
C LEU A 223 -2.15 5.82 -1.34
N VAL A 224 -1.89 6.13 -2.62
CA VAL A 224 -0.54 6.34 -3.16
C VAL A 224 0.13 7.55 -2.52
N PHE A 225 -0.60 8.68 -2.38
CA PHE A 225 -0.06 9.91 -1.79
C PHE A 225 0.33 9.70 -0.31
N ILE A 226 -0.55 9.12 0.50
CA ILE A 226 -0.25 8.84 1.92
C ILE A 226 0.97 7.91 2.03
N SER A 227 1.05 6.89 1.17
CA SER A 227 2.20 5.99 1.12
C SER A 227 3.48 6.73 0.72
N ALA A 228 3.40 7.65 -0.25
CA ALA A 228 4.52 8.45 -0.73
C ALA A 228 5.07 9.41 0.33
N VAL A 229 4.19 10.07 1.09
CA VAL A 229 4.58 11.03 2.15
C VAL A 229 5.42 10.36 3.25
N GLY A 230 5.13 9.11 3.56
CA GLY A 230 5.87 8.32 4.55
C GLY A 230 7.10 7.58 3.99
N PHE A 231 7.40 7.74 2.72
CA PHE A 231 8.47 6.99 2.05
C PHE A 231 9.85 7.61 2.30
N PHE A 232 10.90 6.77 2.47
CA PHE A 232 12.27 7.26 2.66
C PHE A 232 13.30 6.49 1.82
N ILE A 233 13.05 5.20 1.52
CA ILE A 233 14.03 4.30 0.91
C ILE A 233 14.52 4.84 -0.43
N ILE A 234 13.59 5.17 -1.33
CA ILE A 234 13.93 5.63 -2.68
C ILE A 234 14.57 7.03 -2.67
N PRO A 235 14.03 8.04 -1.94
CA PRO A 235 14.70 9.34 -1.83
C PRO A 235 16.10 9.25 -1.22
N ALA A 236 16.34 8.33 -0.30
CA ALA A 236 17.66 8.15 0.31
C ALA A 236 18.68 7.51 -0.63
N LEU A 237 18.25 6.60 -1.54
CA LEU A 237 19.15 5.90 -2.45
C LEU A 237 19.29 6.57 -3.83
N LEU A 238 18.24 7.20 -4.33
CA LEU A 238 18.20 7.78 -5.68
C LEU A 238 18.17 9.31 -5.70
N GLY A 239 17.86 9.95 -4.55
CA GLY A 239 17.81 11.40 -4.42
C GLY A 239 19.16 12.02 -4.06
N GLY A 240 19.29 13.31 -4.30
CA GLY A 240 20.38 14.14 -3.84
C GLY A 240 20.00 14.95 -2.58
N ARG A 241 20.85 15.88 -2.20
CA ARG A 241 20.60 16.73 -1.02
C ARG A 241 19.36 17.61 -1.14
N ARG A 242 18.93 17.94 -2.37
CA ARG A 242 17.74 18.75 -2.64
C ARG A 242 16.44 17.96 -2.61
N GLU A 243 16.50 16.65 -2.61
CA GLU A 243 15.37 15.72 -2.60
C GLU A 243 15.19 15.04 -1.24
N THR A 244 15.85 15.58 -0.19
CA THR A 244 15.68 15.08 1.19
C THR A 244 14.23 15.24 1.63
N MET A 245 13.62 14.14 2.07
CA MET A 245 12.25 14.13 2.58
C MET A 245 12.23 14.21 4.11
N ILE A 246 11.10 14.65 4.65
CA ILE A 246 10.91 14.85 6.10
C ILE A 246 11.16 13.57 6.92
N THR A 247 10.92 12.41 6.35
CA THR A 247 11.19 11.10 6.95
C THR A 247 12.67 10.84 7.18
N GLN A 248 13.54 11.34 6.30
CA GLN A 248 15.01 11.24 6.46
C GLN A 248 15.50 12.14 7.61
N ILE A 249 14.91 13.33 7.75
CA ILE A 249 15.21 14.21 8.89
C ILE A 249 14.79 13.56 10.22
N ILE A 250 13.65 12.86 10.25
CA ILE A 250 13.23 12.11 11.45
C ILE A 250 14.26 11.03 11.80
N ILE A 251 14.78 10.28 10.80
CA ILE A 251 15.84 9.28 11.01
C ILE A 251 17.07 9.92 11.64
N GLU A 252 17.58 11.01 11.05
CA GLU A 252 18.75 11.74 11.52
C GLU A 252 18.56 12.25 12.96
N GLN A 253 17.40 12.86 13.28
CA GLN A 253 17.12 13.34 14.64
C GLN A 253 17.12 12.23 15.68
N VAL A 254 16.71 11.00 15.31
CA VAL A 254 16.63 9.87 16.23
C VAL A 254 17.95 9.11 16.31
N GLN A 255 18.58 8.78 15.18
CA GLN A 255 19.76 7.90 15.13
C GLN A 255 21.06 8.65 15.39
N ASP A 256 21.20 9.85 14.81
CA ASP A 256 22.47 10.60 14.87
C ASP A 256 22.48 11.62 16.02
N LEU A 257 21.34 12.29 16.26
CA LEU A 257 21.25 13.38 17.23
C LEU A 257 20.57 13.00 18.55
N MET A 258 19.97 11.80 18.65
CA MET A 258 19.24 11.29 19.84
C MET A 258 18.19 12.28 20.39
N ASN A 259 17.61 13.12 19.52
CA ASN A 259 16.71 14.19 19.90
C ASN A 259 15.24 13.78 19.72
N TRP A 260 14.75 12.98 20.65
CA TRP A 260 13.40 12.39 20.61
C TRP A 260 12.28 13.42 20.61
N ALA A 261 12.40 14.47 21.41
CA ALA A 261 11.36 15.48 21.53
C ALA A 261 11.21 16.27 20.21
N PHE A 262 12.32 16.60 19.58
CA PHE A 262 12.30 17.27 18.29
C PHE A 262 11.87 16.34 17.14
N ALA A 263 12.30 15.07 17.14
CA ALA A 263 11.79 14.06 16.23
C ALA A 263 10.27 13.87 16.37
N GLY A 264 9.75 13.93 17.61
CA GLY A 264 8.32 13.92 17.89
C GLY A 264 7.58 15.12 17.30
N SER A 265 8.14 16.34 17.38
CA SER A 265 7.53 17.53 16.79
C SER A 265 7.48 17.47 15.26
N ILE A 266 8.56 16.99 14.61
CA ILE A 266 8.57 16.75 13.15
C ILE A 266 7.58 15.66 12.77
N SER A 267 7.47 14.59 13.56
CA SER A 267 6.52 13.50 13.36
C SER A 267 5.06 13.97 13.48
N LEU A 268 4.76 14.86 14.44
CA LEU A 268 3.44 15.47 14.57
C LEU A 268 3.12 16.38 13.37
N LEU A 269 4.09 17.18 12.92
CA LEU A 269 3.92 18.00 11.71
C LEU A 269 3.61 17.14 10.49
N LEU A 270 4.35 16.05 10.28
CA LEU A 270 4.12 15.10 9.19
C LEU A 270 2.72 14.47 9.29
N LEU A 271 2.34 14.00 10.48
CA LEU A 271 1.03 13.38 10.74
C LEU A 271 -0.10 14.38 10.51
N ALA A 272 0.02 15.60 11.07
CA ALA A 272 -0.96 16.66 10.89
C ALA A 272 -1.13 17.02 9.41
N THR A 273 -0.02 17.16 8.69
CA THR A 273 -0.05 17.41 7.24
C THR A 273 -0.73 16.29 6.47
N ALA A 274 -0.41 15.03 6.76
CA ALA A 274 -1.05 13.88 6.13
C ALA A 274 -2.57 13.85 6.41
N LEU A 275 -2.99 14.12 7.65
CA LEU A 275 -4.40 14.17 8.03
C LEU A 275 -5.14 15.36 7.40
N VAL A 276 -4.50 16.52 7.31
CA VAL A 276 -5.08 17.69 6.63
C VAL A 276 -5.29 17.41 5.14
N VAL A 277 -4.28 16.85 4.48
CA VAL A 277 -4.40 16.47 3.06
C VAL A 277 -5.47 15.39 2.88
N PHE A 278 -5.51 14.37 3.76
CA PHE A 278 -6.57 13.37 3.76
C PHE A 278 -7.96 14.01 3.88
N TYR A 279 -8.15 14.90 4.84
CA TYR A 279 -9.43 15.58 5.08
C TYR A 279 -9.85 16.46 3.89
N LEU A 280 -8.93 17.25 3.34
CA LEU A 280 -9.20 18.09 2.18
C LEU A 280 -9.53 17.26 0.94
N TYR A 281 -8.82 16.16 0.75
CA TYR A 281 -9.03 15.23 -0.35
C TYR A 281 -10.40 14.52 -0.25
N ASP A 282 -10.75 13.99 0.93
CA ASP A 282 -12.06 13.39 1.18
C ASP A 282 -13.20 14.41 0.94
N ARG A 283 -12.98 15.64 1.37
CA ARG A 283 -13.96 16.71 1.20
C ARG A 283 -14.12 17.15 -0.26
N ALA A 284 -13.01 17.21 -1.01
CA ALA A 284 -13.02 17.62 -2.42
C ALA A 284 -13.66 16.56 -3.33
N LEU A 285 -13.44 15.27 -3.06
CA LEU A 285 -13.85 14.17 -3.91
C LEU A 285 -15.04 13.35 -3.38
N GLY A 286 -15.54 13.69 -2.17
CA GLY A 286 -16.75 13.09 -1.61
C GLY A 286 -16.66 11.58 -1.33
N MET A 287 -15.45 11.08 -1.04
CA MET A 287 -15.19 9.64 -0.87
C MET A 287 -16.01 8.99 0.26
N SER A 288 -16.28 9.73 1.34
CA SER A 288 -17.11 9.27 2.46
C SER A 288 -18.56 9.00 2.04
N THR A 289 -19.08 9.71 1.05
CA THR A 289 -20.44 9.48 0.51
C THR A 289 -20.51 8.27 -0.40
N LEU A 290 -19.44 7.95 -1.09
CA LEU A 290 -19.34 6.77 -1.98
C LEU A 290 -19.19 5.47 -1.17
N ALA A 291 -18.48 5.51 -0.04
CA ALA A 291 -18.29 4.35 0.82
C ALA A 291 -19.57 3.97 1.61
N SER A 292 -20.47 4.93 1.87
CA SER A 292 -21.67 4.70 2.69
C SER A 292 -22.88 4.21 1.90
N GLY A 293 -22.85 4.21 0.56
CA GLY A 293 -23.96 3.71 -0.29
C GLY A 293 -25.31 4.44 -0.13
N SER A 294 -25.39 5.39 0.78
CA SER A 294 -26.59 6.18 1.04
C SER A 294 -26.35 7.62 0.58
N PRO A 295 -27.17 8.17 -0.32
CA PRO A 295 -27.19 9.61 -0.50
C PRO A 295 -27.52 10.22 0.87
N ARG A 296 -26.57 10.96 1.45
CA ARG A 296 -26.90 11.82 2.58
C ARG A 296 -27.95 12.79 2.07
N LEU A 297 -29.21 12.51 2.40
CA LEU A 297 -30.24 13.53 2.40
C LEU A 297 -29.65 14.71 3.19
N GLU A 298 -29.34 15.78 2.48
CA GLU A 298 -28.88 17.03 3.08
C GLU A 298 -29.81 17.38 4.24
N ARG A 299 -29.30 17.27 5.47
CA ARG A 299 -29.93 17.95 6.60
C ARG A 299 -29.78 19.46 6.34
N ARG A 300 -30.72 19.99 5.59
CA ARG A 300 -30.98 21.44 5.51
C ARG A 300 -31.22 21.91 6.94
N GLY A 301 -30.30 22.68 7.51
CA GLY A 301 -30.55 23.39 8.75
C GLY A 301 -29.41 23.53 9.77
N GLY A 302 -28.16 23.20 9.44
CA GLY A 302 -27.01 23.47 10.31
C GLY A 302 -26.11 24.56 9.73
N ARG A 303 -25.61 25.49 10.57
CA ARG A 303 -24.56 26.46 10.21
C ARG A 303 -23.39 25.71 9.55
N GLU A 304 -23.28 25.78 8.22
CA GLU A 304 -22.19 25.15 7.48
C GLU A 304 -20.85 25.76 7.92
N ASN A 305 -19.95 24.94 8.39
CA ASN A 305 -18.57 25.35 8.70
C ASN A 305 -17.92 25.97 7.46
N PRO A 306 -17.21 27.11 7.57
CA PRO A 306 -16.57 27.79 6.42
C PRO A 306 -15.60 26.85 5.67
N ILE A 307 -14.96 25.91 6.38
CA ILE A 307 -14.10 24.86 5.77
C ILE A 307 -14.93 23.89 4.91
N ALA A 308 -16.17 23.60 5.31
CA ALA A 308 -17.08 22.76 4.53
C ALA A 308 -17.51 23.44 3.22
N ARG A 309 -17.74 24.75 3.24
CA ARG A 309 -18.03 25.58 2.06
C ARG A 309 -16.84 25.64 1.10
N LEU A 310 -15.63 25.87 1.63
CA LEU A 310 -14.42 25.87 0.83
C LEU A 310 -14.20 24.52 0.14
N GLY A 311 -14.36 23.41 0.86
CA GLY A 311 -14.24 22.07 0.28
C GLY A 311 -15.27 21.78 -0.81
N ALA A 312 -16.53 22.15 -0.60
CA ALA A 312 -17.59 22.02 -1.60
C ALA A 312 -17.33 22.91 -2.84
N TRP A 313 -16.83 24.14 -2.64
CA TRP A 313 -16.46 25.07 -3.71
C TRP A 313 -15.28 24.52 -4.52
N VAL A 314 -14.21 24.05 -3.86
CA VAL A 314 -13.05 23.40 -4.52
C VAL A 314 -13.49 22.15 -5.27
N GLY A 315 -14.31 21.30 -4.65
CA GLY A 315 -14.86 20.09 -5.29
C GLY A 315 -15.69 20.43 -6.54
N GLY A 316 -16.55 21.43 -6.46
CA GLY A 316 -17.35 21.92 -7.61
C GLY A 316 -16.47 22.44 -8.74
N TRP A 317 -15.41 23.17 -8.40
CA TRP A 317 -14.45 23.69 -9.39
C TRP A 317 -13.63 22.56 -10.04
N LEU A 318 -13.16 21.60 -9.24
CA LEU A 318 -12.45 20.42 -9.75
C LEU A 318 -13.32 19.56 -10.67
N THR A 319 -14.59 19.34 -10.32
CA THR A 319 -15.52 18.59 -11.19
C THR A 319 -15.85 19.34 -12.48
N ALA A 320 -15.97 20.67 -12.45
CA ALA A 320 -16.17 21.49 -13.65
C ALA A 320 -14.96 21.45 -14.58
N ILE A 321 -13.74 21.59 -14.03
CA ILE A 321 -12.49 21.46 -14.80
C ILE A 321 -12.38 20.05 -15.39
N LEU A 322 -12.66 19.02 -14.59
CA LEU A 322 -12.63 17.64 -15.05
C LEU A 322 -13.62 17.42 -16.20
N GLY A 323 -14.86 17.92 -16.08
CA GLY A 323 -15.86 17.86 -17.14
C GLY A 323 -15.38 18.54 -18.43
N TRP A 324 -14.83 19.76 -18.30
CA TRP A 324 -14.26 20.47 -19.44
C TRP A 324 -13.07 19.72 -20.08
N LEU A 325 -12.17 19.17 -19.27
CA LEU A 325 -11.05 18.33 -19.77
C LEU A 325 -11.57 17.08 -20.48
N CYS A 326 -12.61 16.42 -19.94
CA CYS A 326 -13.22 15.25 -20.57
C CYS A 326 -13.84 15.61 -21.93
N ASP A 327 -14.53 16.74 -22.03
CA ASP A 327 -15.11 17.21 -23.30
C ASP A 327 -14.04 17.55 -24.32
N ARG A 328 -12.99 18.28 -23.92
CA ARG A 328 -11.86 18.58 -24.80
C ARG A 328 -11.08 17.31 -25.24
N SER A 329 -10.90 16.37 -24.30
CA SER A 329 -10.24 15.10 -24.62
C SER A 329 -11.09 14.24 -25.57
N ALA A 330 -12.41 14.27 -25.44
CA ALA A 330 -13.33 13.63 -26.37
C ALA A 330 -13.22 14.24 -27.78
N GLU A 331 -13.28 15.57 -27.88
CA GLU A 331 -13.10 16.28 -29.16
C GLU A 331 -11.74 16.00 -29.81
N LEU A 332 -10.65 16.05 -29.02
CA LEU A 332 -9.29 15.78 -29.48
C LEU A 332 -9.14 14.35 -29.98
N THR A 333 -9.68 13.38 -29.24
CA THR A 333 -9.66 11.97 -29.63
C THR A 333 -10.40 11.75 -30.94
N GLU A 334 -11.52 12.45 -31.18
CA GLU A 334 -12.27 12.36 -32.43
C GLU A 334 -11.52 13.00 -33.61
N ARG A 335 -10.80 14.09 -33.36
CA ARG A 335 -9.97 14.73 -34.39
C ARG A 335 -8.75 13.90 -34.80
N LEU A 336 -8.07 13.32 -33.81
CA LEU A 336 -6.87 12.50 -34.01
C LEU A 336 -7.18 11.12 -34.57
N MET A 337 -8.37 10.57 -34.23
CA MET A 337 -8.79 9.23 -34.65
C MET A 337 -10.18 9.31 -35.32
N PRO A 338 -10.28 9.91 -36.52
CA PRO A 338 -11.56 10.01 -37.21
C PRO A 338 -12.11 8.62 -37.51
N PRO A 339 -13.42 8.40 -37.35
CA PRO A 339 -14.06 7.12 -37.64
C PRO A 339 -13.92 6.77 -39.13
N ARG A 340 -13.41 5.60 -39.43
CA ARG A 340 -13.41 5.07 -40.80
C ARG A 340 -14.76 4.45 -41.08
N PRO A 341 -15.41 4.77 -42.23
CA PRO A 341 -16.75 4.27 -42.56
C PRO A 341 -16.85 2.74 -42.59
N ASP A 342 -15.76 2.05 -42.99
CA ASP A 342 -15.75 0.60 -43.20
C ASP A 342 -15.25 -0.26 -42.03
N ARG A 343 -14.82 0.36 -40.92
CA ARG A 343 -14.33 -0.37 -39.73
C ARG A 343 -14.77 0.34 -38.45
N PRO A 344 -15.49 -0.33 -37.54
CA PRO A 344 -15.84 0.25 -36.26
C PRO A 344 -14.56 0.69 -35.53
N GLY A 345 -14.47 1.95 -35.12
CA GLY A 345 -13.29 2.63 -34.55
C GLY A 345 -12.65 2.03 -33.29
N ARG A 346 -13.04 0.81 -32.95
CA ARG A 346 -12.61 0.02 -31.81
C ARG A 346 -11.16 -0.51 -31.92
N TRP A 347 -10.61 -0.57 -33.13
CA TRP A 347 -9.32 -1.27 -33.33
C TRP A 347 -8.11 -0.42 -32.93
N TRP A 348 -8.06 0.85 -33.35
CA TRP A 348 -6.91 1.73 -33.05
C TRP A 348 -6.81 2.09 -31.57
N GLY A 349 -7.89 2.47 -30.94
CA GLY A 349 -7.90 2.83 -29.52
C GLY A 349 -7.51 1.65 -28.61
N ARG A 350 -7.94 0.41 -28.95
CA ARG A 350 -7.54 -0.78 -28.21
C ARG A 350 -6.07 -1.13 -28.45
N GLY A 351 -5.57 -0.94 -29.68
CA GLY A 351 -4.16 -1.15 -29.99
C GLY A 351 -3.24 -0.22 -29.19
N VAL A 352 -3.53 1.08 -29.20
CA VAL A 352 -2.81 2.08 -28.40
C VAL A 352 -2.86 1.75 -26.90
N LEU A 353 -4.02 1.37 -26.39
CA LEU A 353 -4.19 0.97 -24.99
C LEU A 353 -3.32 -0.25 -24.64
N VAL A 354 -3.31 -1.27 -25.49
CA VAL A 354 -2.50 -2.48 -25.28
C VAL A 354 -1.01 -2.13 -25.33
N VAL A 355 -0.56 -1.36 -26.31
CA VAL A 355 0.86 -0.93 -26.42
C VAL A 355 1.27 -0.12 -25.18
N ALA A 356 0.48 0.90 -24.80
CA ALA A 356 0.76 1.68 -23.60
C ALA A 356 0.81 0.80 -22.35
N SER A 357 -0.16 -0.11 -22.18
CA SER A 357 -0.18 -1.03 -21.04
C SER A 357 1.01 -1.98 -21.02
N VAL A 358 1.44 -2.50 -22.18
CA VAL A 358 2.62 -3.37 -22.29
C VAL A 358 3.88 -2.61 -21.93
N LEU A 359 4.04 -1.36 -22.39
CA LEU A 359 5.19 -0.52 -22.03
C LEU A 359 5.23 -0.24 -20.52
N ILE A 360 4.09 0.01 -19.91
CA ILE A 360 4.00 0.23 -18.46
C ILE A 360 4.27 -1.07 -17.68
N LEU A 361 3.74 -2.21 -18.12
CA LEU A 361 4.04 -3.50 -17.51
C LEU A 361 5.52 -3.86 -17.69
N ALA A 362 6.14 -3.53 -18.81
CA ALA A 362 7.58 -3.66 -19.02
C ALA A 362 8.35 -2.75 -18.04
N PHE A 363 7.96 -1.48 -17.91
CA PHE A 363 8.54 -0.57 -16.91
C PHE A 363 8.47 -1.14 -15.50
N LEU A 364 7.36 -1.79 -15.13
CA LEU A 364 7.20 -2.44 -13.82
C LEU A 364 8.04 -3.72 -13.68
N ALA A 365 8.21 -4.49 -14.74
CA ALA A 365 8.90 -5.77 -14.72
C ALA A 365 10.43 -5.64 -14.86
N VAL A 366 10.89 -4.72 -15.71
CA VAL A 366 12.31 -4.58 -16.10
C VAL A 366 13.26 -4.50 -14.90
N PRO A 367 13.05 -3.68 -13.85
CA PRO A 367 14.00 -3.59 -12.75
C PRO A 367 14.25 -4.92 -12.04
N ALA A 368 13.19 -5.70 -11.80
CA ALA A 368 13.30 -7.00 -11.15
C ALA A 368 14.09 -7.99 -12.04
N PHE A 369 13.74 -8.09 -13.32
CA PHE A 369 14.42 -8.99 -14.24
C PHE A 369 15.84 -8.55 -14.58
N PHE A 370 16.13 -7.26 -14.57
CA PHE A 370 17.45 -6.71 -14.81
C PHE A 370 18.46 -7.15 -13.75
N MET A 371 18.02 -7.35 -12.50
CA MET A 371 18.91 -7.83 -11.45
C MET A 371 19.42 -9.25 -11.69
N VAL A 372 18.68 -10.08 -12.43
CA VAL A 372 19.08 -11.46 -12.71
C VAL A 372 20.41 -11.56 -13.48
N PRO A 373 20.56 -10.99 -14.70
CA PRO A 373 21.84 -11.05 -15.39
C PRO A 373 22.97 -10.34 -14.65
N VAL A 374 22.68 -9.24 -13.95
CA VAL A 374 23.67 -8.50 -13.15
C VAL A 374 24.20 -9.34 -11.99
N SER A 375 23.40 -10.21 -11.40
CA SER A 375 23.81 -11.09 -10.28
C SER A 375 24.87 -12.13 -10.66
N PHE A 376 25.03 -12.42 -11.95
CA PHE A 376 26.03 -13.38 -12.46
C PHE A 376 27.34 -12.72 -12.91
N THR A 377 27.51 -11.40 -12.77
CA THR A 377 28.74 -10.71 -13.20
C THR A 377 29.99 -11.30 -12.56
N THR A 378 31.10 -11.36 -13.33
CA THR A 378 32.42 -11.72 -12.81
C THR A 378 33.15 -10.54 -12.17
N GLY A 379 32.77 -9.30 -12.51
CA GLY A 379 33.36 -8.06 -11.98
C GLY A 379 33.08 -7.86 -10.48
N GLY A 380 33.92 -7.04 -9.82
CA GLY A 380 33.69 -6.56 -8.45
C GLY A 380 32.73 -5.38 -8.37
N PHE A 381 32.46 -4.75 -9.51
CA PHE A 381 31.53 -3.63 -9.67
C PHE A 381 30.39 -4.02 -10.57
N ILE A 382 29.31 -3.25 -10.50
CA ILE A 382 28.13 -3.46 -11.32
C ILE A 382 28.24 -2.59 -12.57
N ASP A 383 28.59 -3.23 -13.69
CA ASP A 383 28.63 -2.62 -15.03
C ASP A 383 27.63 -3.30 -15.95
N TRP A 384 27.14 -2.58 -16.94
CA TRP A 384 26.30 -3.11 -17.99
C TRP A 384 26.93 -2.94 -19.37
N PRO A 385 26.96 -3.99 -20.22
CA PRO A 385 26.59 -5.39 -19.95
C PRO A 385 27.55 -6.10 -19.01
N PRO A 386 27.10 -7.20 -18.32
CA PRO A 386 27.98 -7.99 -17.45
C PRO A 386 29.19 -8.54 -18.22
N GLN A 387 30.40 -8.42 -17.65
CA GLN A 387 31.65 -8.83 -18.29
C GLN A 387 31.93 -10.34 -18.21
N GLY A 388 30.91 -11.15 -18.06
CA GLY A 388 30.99 -12.60 -17.95
C GLY A 388 30.01 -13.13 -16.93
N PHE A 389 29.93 -14.47 -16.80
CA PHE A 389 28.97 -15.12 -15.93
C PHE A 389 29.69 -15.96 -14.86
N SER A 390 29.37 -15.74 -13.59
CA SER A 390 29.92 -16.48 -12.45
C SER A 390 28.90 -16.63 -11.33
N LEU A 391 28.95 -17.71 -10.58
CA LEU A 391 28.17 -17.94 -9.37
C LEU A 391 28.88 -17.44 -8.09
N ARG A 392 30.01 -16.73 -8.23
CA ARG A 392 30.84 -16.31 -7.08
C ARG A 392 30.05 -15.48 -6.05
N TRP A 393 29.12 -14.64 -6.48
CA TRP A 393 28.34 -13.77 -5.59
C TRP A 393 27.25 -14.52 -4.84
N TYR A 394 26.70 -15.58 -5.45
CA TYR A 394 25.80 -16.50 -4.76
C TYR A 394 26.55 -17.31 -3.71
N ARG A 395 27.77 -17.76 -4.04
CA ARG A 395 28.64 -18.44 -3.10
C ARG A 395 29.05 -17.52 -1.95
N ALA A 396 29.47 -16.29 -2.24
CA ALA A 396 29.79 -15.27 -1.25
C ALA A 396 28.60 -14.94 -0.31
N TYR A 397 27.37 -14.93 -0.85
CA TYR A 397 26.16 -14.78 -0.05
C TYR A 397 25.91 -15.97 0.88
N LEU A 398 26.00 -17.19 0.37
CA LEU A 398 25.73 -18.42 1.13
C LEU A 398 26.82 -18.74 2.18
N GLU A 399 28.07 -18.40 1.89
CA GLU A 399 29.21 -18.63 2.78
C GLU A 399 29.35 -17.51 3.83
N SER A 400 28.69 -16.38 3.68
CA SER A 400 28.72 -15.28 4.65
C SER A 400 27.82 -15.57 5.85
N PRO A 401 28.37 -15.74 7.07
CA PRO A 401 27.58 -15.96 8.27
C PRO A 401 26.59 -14.80 8.53
N GLN A 402 27.00 -13.58 8.21
CA GLN A 402 26.19 -12.37 8.41
C GLN A 402 24.95 -12.37 7.51
N TRP A 403 25.10 -12.63 6.22
CA TRP A 403 24.00 -12.70 5.27
C TRP A 403 23.05 -13.84 5.57
N MET A 404 23.59 -15.02 5.93
CA MET A 404 22.79 -16.20 6.25
C MET A 404 22.02 -15.99 7.56
N ALA A 405 22.65 -15.44 8.60
CA ALA A 405 21.98 -15.13 9.86
C ALA A 405 20.85 -14.10 9.66
N ALA A 406 21.07 -13.04 8.84
CA ALA A 406 20.06 -12.05 8.52
C ALA A 406 18.87 -12.66 7.76
N THR A 407 19.15 -13.57 6.81
CA THR A 407 18.12 -14.29 6.03
C THR A 407 17.27 -15.18 6.91
N LEU A 408 17.89 -16.04 7.72
CA LEU A 408 17.18 -16.96 8.62
C LEU A 408 16.36 -16.19 9.66
N ARG A 409 16.91 -15.07 10.16
CA ARG A 409 16.18 -14.21 11.10
C ARG A 409 14.97 -13.58 10.45
N SER A 410 15.09 -13.04 9.22
CA SER A 410 13.93 -12.47 8.50
C SER A 410 12.85 -13.50 8.25
N LEU A 411 13.22 -14.75 7.90
CA LEU A 411 12.27 -15.85 7.74
C LEU A 411 11.59 -16.18 9.08
N GLY A 412 12.36 -16.32 10.15
CA GLY A 412 11.82 -16.64 11.49
C GLY A 412 10.91 -15.53 12.01
N VAL A 413 11.38 -14.27 11.99
CA VAL A 413 10.58 -13.11 12.38
C VAL A 413 9.32 -13.01 11.52
N GLY A 414 9.43 -13.22 10.20
CA GLY A 414 8.32 -13.18 9.27
C GLY A 414 7.23 -14.20 9.61
N VAL A 415 7.62 -15.46 9.82
CA VAL A 415 6.68 -16.55 10.18
C VAL A 415 6.03 -16.30 11.53
N VAL A 416 6.81 -15.93 12.55
CA VAL A 416 6.29 -15.72 13.91
C VAL A 416 5.38 -14.48 13.95
N SER A 417 5.76 -13.38 13.29
CA SER A 417 4.91 -12.16 13.21
C SER A 417 3.61 -12.43 12.46
N ALA A 418 3.67 -13.16 11.33
CA ALA A 418 2.46 -13.53 10.58
C ALA A 418 1.55 -14.45 11.41
N THR A 419 2.11 -15.42 12.10
CA THR A 419 1.35 -16.31 12.99
C THR A 419 0.68 -15.52 14.12
N LEU A 420 1.42 -14.61 14.76
CA LEU A 420 0.87 -13.73 15.80
C LEU A 420 -0.25 -12.84 15.25
N ALA A 421 -0.03 -12.24 14.08
CA ALA A 421 -1.05 -11.42 13.41
C ALA A 421 -2.30 -12.23 13.03
N MET A 422 -2.15 -13.50 12.62
CA MET A 422 -3.28 -14.40 12.37
C MET A 422 -4.04 -14.76 13.65
N LEU A 423 -3.33 -15.12 14.72
CA LEU A 423 -3.95 -15.46 16.01
C LEU A 423 -4.78 -14.32 16.58
N ILE A 424 -4.34 -13.08 16.38
CA ILE A 424 -5.00 -11.86 16.84
C ILE A 424 -6.04 -11.37 15.84
N GLY A 425 -5.67 -11.34 14.55
CA GLY A 425 -6.47 -10.71 13.49
C GLY A 425 -7.65 -11.54 13.02
N VAL A 426 -7.53 -12.89 12.97
CA VAL A 426 -8.64 -13.75 12.51
C VAL A 426 -9.85 -13.65 13.41
N PRO A 427 -9.74 -13.80 14.76
CA PRO A 427 -10.88 -13.60 15.66
C PRO A 427 -11.50 -12.20 15.55
N ALA A 428 -10.66 -11.17 15.39
CA ALA A 428 -11.11 -9.79 15.19
C ALA A 428 -11.91 -9.64 13.89
N ALA A 429 -11.42 -10.23 12.79
CA ALA A 429 -12.11 -10.21 11.50
C ALA A 429 -13.47 -10.91 11.55
N PHE A 430 -13.57 -12.07 12.24
CA PHE A 430 -14.84 -12.75 12.47
C PHE A 430 -15.84 -11.89 13.24
N ALA A 431 -15.39 -11.22 14.32
CA ALA A 431 -16.25 -10.34 15.10
C ALA A 431 -16.75 -9.15 14.27
N LEU A 432 -15.86 -8.53 13.48
CA LEU A 432 -16.19 -7.39 12.63
C LEU A 432 -17.07 -7.76 11.42
N ALA A 433 -16.88 -8.94 10.84
CA ALA A 433 -17.66 -9.36 9.68
C ALA A 433 -19.08 -9.83 10.05
N ARG A 434 -19.21 -10.61 11.15
CA ARG A 434 -20.43 -11.35 11.48
C ARG A 434 -21.27 -10.77 12.62
N ARG A 435 -20.81 -9.70 13.28
CA ARG A 435 -21.52 -9.14 14.46
C ARG A 435 -21.72 -7.65 14.30
N ASP A 436 -22.89 -7.19 14.76
CA ASP A 436 -23.16 -5.77 14.94
C ASP A 436 -23.17 -5.45 16.44
N PHE A 437 -22.38 -4.45 16.81
CA PHE A 437 -22.22 -3.98 18.18
C PHE A 437 -21.86 -2.50 18.21
N ALA A 438 -22.17 -1.82 19.33
CA ALA A 438 -21.80 -0.44 19.52
C ALA A 438 -20.27 -0.29 19.52
N GLY A 439 -19.73 0.67 18.75
CA GLY A 439 -18.28 0.90 18.63
C GLY A 439 -17.58 0.09 17.53
N LYS A 440 -18.29 -0.72 16.73
CA LYS A 440 -17.72 -1.49 15.60
C LYS A 440 -16.90 -0.61 14.65
N THR A 441 -17.42 0.55 14.27
CA THR A 441 -16.73 1.50 13.38
C THR A 441 -15.45 2.04 14.02
N GLY A 442 -15.46 2.38 15.31
CA GLY A 442 -14.28 2.82 16.04
C GLY A 442 -13.21 1.73 16.16
N ALA A 443 -13.64 0.48 16.46
CA ALA A 443 -12.74 -0.65 16.51
C ALA A 443 -12.08 -0.93 15.15
N LEU A 444 -12.84 -0.87 14.06
CA LEU A 444 -12.32 -1.00 12.69
C LEU A 444 -11.35 0.13 12.37
N ALA A 445 -11.70 1.38 12.71
CA ALA A 445 -10.82 2.53 12.50
C ALA A 445 -9.48 2.38 13.26
N LEU A 446 -9.51 1.91 14.51
CA LEU A 446 -8.29 1.65 15.28
C LEU A 446 -7.45 0.53 14.65
N ILE A 447 -8.08 -0.57 14.20
CA ILE A 447 -7.35 -1.67 13.56
C ILE A 447 -6.71 -1.23 12.25
N LEU A 448 -7.36 -0.35 11.49
CA LEU A 448 -6.85 0.14 10.20
C LEU A 448 -5.90 1.34 10.35
N SER A 449 -5.83 1.99 11.51
CA SER A 449 -5.02 3.21 11.70
C SER A 449 -3.52 3.02 11.44
N PRO A 450 -2.86 1.83 11.64
CA PRO A 450 -1.47 1.64 11.25
C PRO A 450 -1.22 1.72 9.73
N LEU A 451 -2.26 1.57 8.89
CA LEU A 451 -2.14 1.74 7.44
C LEU A 451 -2.17 3.22 7.01
N VAL A 452 -2.77 4.08 7.84
CA VAL A 452 -2.94 5.51 7.56
C VAL A 452 -1.77 6.33 8.12
N ILE A 453 -1.27 5.94 9.29
CA ILE A 453 -0.14 6.64 9.93
C ILE A 453 1.16 6.26 9.20
N PRO A 454 2.00 7.25 8.81
CA PRO A 454 3.30 6.97 8.19
C PRO A 454 4.13 5.98 9.00
N ARG A 455 4.61 4.91 8.36
CA ARG A 455 5.36 3.82 9.04
C ARG A 455 6.55 4.33 9.85
N MET A 456 7.19 5.42 9.40
CA MET A 456 8.31 6.03 10.11
C MET A 456 7.93 6.47 11.53
N ILE A 457 6.74 7.05 11.71
CA ILE A 457 6.24 7.48 13.02
C ILE A 457 6.04 6.27 13.94
N ILE A 458 5.50 5.19 13.40
CA ILE A 458 5.30 3.94 14.15
C ILE A 458 6.65 3.35 14.57
N ALA A 459 7.62 3.30 13.66
CA ALA A 459 8.94 2.74 13.93
C ALA A 459 9.70 3.52 15.00
N VAL A 460 9.72 4.85 14.92
CA VAL A 460 10.35 5.72 15.92
C VAL A 460 9.65 5.61 17.27
N ALA A 461 8.32 5.58 17.28
CA ALA A 461 7.54 5.43 18.51
C ALA A 461 7.81 4.08 19.19
N LEU A 462 7.83 2.99 18.41
CA LEU A 462 8.18 1.66 18.92
C LEU A 462 9.63 1.62 19.42
N PHE A 463 10.56 2.22 18.71
CA PHE A 463 11.96 2.28 19.14
C PHE A 463 12.09 3.00 20.49
N TYR A 464 11.41 4.14 20.67
CA TYR A 464 11.38 4.85 21.94
C TYR A 464 10.84 3.98 23.09
N LEU A 465 9.73 3.27 22.88
CA LEU A 465 9.18 2.33 23.85
C LEU A 465 10.16 1.18 24.14
N TYR A 466 10.70 0.56 23.10
CA TYR A 466 11.57 -0.61 23.20
C TYR A 466 12.91 -0.29 23.85
N ALA A 467 13.45 0.92 23.63
CA ALA A 467 14.65 1.38 24.33
C ALA A 467 14.45 1.43 25.86
N ARG A 468 13.21 1.73 26.32
CA ARG A 468 12.89 1.78 27.77
C ARG A 468 12.66 0.40 28.39
N ILE A 469 12.12 -0.55 27.63
CA ILE A 469 11.77 -1.87 28.15
C ILE A 469 12.77 -2.96 27.71
N GLY A 470 13.90 -2.58 27.09
CA GLY A 470 14.97 -3.51 26.74
C GLY A 470 14.65 -4.44 25.56
N LEU A 471 13.77 -4.06 24.64
CA LEU A 471 13.42 -4.85 23.46
C LEU A 471 14.19 -4.46 22.20
N VAL A 472 14.99 -3.37 22.24
CA VAL A 472 15.91 -3.03 21.14
C VAL A 472 16.99 -4.10 21.02
N GLY A 473 17.34 -4.48 19.79
CA GLY A 473 18.31 -5.54 19.53
C GLY A 473 17.78 -6.96 19.77
N THR A 474 16.46 -7.14 19.93
CA THR A 474 15.84 -8.46 20.15
C THR A 474 14.93 -8.89 19.00
N SER A 475 14.90 -10.21 18.74
CA SER A 475 13.95 -10.77 17.78
C SER A 475 12.48 -10.59 18.22
N LEU A 476 12.23 -10.54 19.54
CA LEU A 476 10.90 -10.31 20.08
C LEU A 476 10.39 -8.90 19.75
N GLY A 477 11.25 -7.87 19.91
CA GLY A 477 10.90 -6.49 19.51
C GLY A 477 10.55 -6.39 18.02
N LEU A 478 11.31 -7.07 17.15
CA LEU A 478 10.99 -7.16 15.73
C LEU A 478 9.65 -7.84 15.47
N VAL A 479 9.40 -9.01 16.08
CA VAL A 479 8.14 -9.75 15.93
C VAL A 479 6.94 -8.90 16.33
N LEU A 480 6.99 -8.26 17.47
CA LEU A 480 5.91 -7.42 17.99
C LEU A 480 5.67 -6.19 17.09
N GLY A 481 6.74 -5.52 16.68
CA GLY A 481 6.64 -4.35 15.80
C GLY A 481 6.09 -4.70 14.41
N HIS A 482 6.57 -5.79 13.81
CA HIS A 482 6.07 -6.25 12.51
C HIS A 482 4.61 -6.71 12.59
N ALA A 483 4.19 -7.33 13.72
CA ALA A 483 2.80 -7.73 13.92
C ALA A 483 1.85 -6.52 13.96
N VAL A 484 2.27 -5.35 14.51
CA VAL A 484 1.47 -4.10 14.45
C VAL A 484 1.10 -3.74 13.01
N LEU A 485 2.05 -3.86 12.08
CA LEU A 485 1.82 -3.55 10.66
C LEU A 485 1.06 -4.67 9.92
N ALA A 486 1.17 -5.92 10.37
CA ALA A 486 0.58 -7.08 9.71
C ALA A 486 -0.91 -7.31 10.06
N ILE A 487 -1.33 -7.00 11.30
CA ILE A 487 -2.70 -7.21 11.80
C ILE A 487 -3.76 -6.58 10.88
N PRO A 488 -3.65 -5.31 10.44
CA PRO A 488 -4.64 -4.70 9.54
C PRO A 488 -4.84 -5.51 8.25
N PHE A 489 -3.76 -5.99 7.64
CA PHE A 489 -3.82 -6.79 6.41
C PHE A 489 -4.55 -8.12 6.62
N VAL A 490 -4.28 -8.80 7.76
CA VAL A 490 -5.00 -10.03 8.13
C VAL A 490 -6.49 -9.74 8.29
N VAL A 491 -6.83 -8.70 9.05
CA VAL A 491 -8.24 -8.37 9.33
C VAL A 491 -8.99 -8.03 8.04
N VAL A 492 -8.43 -7.18 7.17
CA VAL A 492 -9.07 -6.80 5.90
C VAL A 492 -9.25 -8.01 4.99
N THR A 493 -8.20 -8.83 4.84
CA THR A 493 -8.24 -9.99 3.94
C THR A 493 -9.27 -11.03 4.42
N VAL A 494 -9.26 -11.36 5.70
CA VAL A 494 -10.21 -12.34 6.26
C VAL A 494 -11.64 -11.81 6.26
N MET A 495 -11.85 -10.50 6.56
CA MET A 495 -13.17 -9.87 6.44
C MET A 495 -13.71 -9.94 5.00
N ALA A 496 -12.87 -9.70 4.00
CA ALA A 496 -13.28 -9.78 2.60
C ALA A 496 -13.73 -11.20 2.23
N VAL A 497 -13.01 -12.21 2.70
CA VAL A 497 -13.38 -13.63 2.49
C VAL A 497 -14.68 -13.96 3.20
N LEU A 498 -14.85 -13.52 4.45
CA LEU A 498 -16.06 -13.77 5.24
C LEU A 498 -17.31 -13.08 4.68
N LYS A 499 -17.18 -11.93 4.02
CA LYS A 499 -18.29 -11.25 3.34
C LYS A 499 -18.83 -12.04 2.15
N ASN A 500 -17.98 -12.84 1.50
CA ASN A 500 -18.35 -13.68 0.36
C ASN A 500 -18.72 -15.11 0.78
N TYR A 501 -18.66 -15.43 2.07
CA TYR A 501 -18.99 -16.74 2.61
C TYR A 501 -20.50 -16.83 2.86
N ASP A 502 -21.13 -17.92 2.38
CA ASP A 502 -22.55 -18.17 2.63
C ASP A 502 -22.77 -18.72 4.05
N GLU A 503 -23.31 -17.88 4.94
CA GLU A 503 -23.60 -18.24 6.33
C GLU A 503 -24.69 -19.32 6.46
N ARG A 504 -25.46 -19.61 5.41
CA ARG A 504 -26.46 -20.69 5.42
C ARG A 504 -25.82 -22.06 5.62
N LEU A 505 -24.56 -22.22 5.22
CA LEU A 505 -23.78 -23.45 5.45
C LEU A 505 -23.55 -23.70 6.95
N ASP A 506 -23.28 -22.64 7.70
CA ASP A 506 -23.15 -22.74 9.17
C ASP A 506 -24.51 -23.10 9.81
N GLN A 507 -25.61 -22.47 9.33
CA GLN A 507 -26.97 -22.75 9.81
C GLN A 507 -27.39 -24.21 9.52
N ALA A 508 -27.05 -24.73 8.33
CA ALA A 508 -27.29 -26.12 7.99
C ALA A 508 -26.52 -27.09 8.90
N ALA A 509 -25.26 -26.78 9.24
CA ALA A 509 -24.49 -27.57 10.19
C ALA A 509 -25.12 -27.56 11.60
N TRP A 510 -25.63 -26.42 12.05
CA TRP A 510 -26.35 -26.31 13.35
C TRP A 510 -27.65 -27.10 13.34
N SER A 511 -28.41 -27.11 12.25
CA SER A 511 -29.64 -27.91 12.14
C SER A 511 -29.37 -29.42 12.17
N LEU A 512 -28.14 -29.84 11.76
CA LEU A 512 -27.65 -31.21 11.87
C LEU A 512 -27.02 -31.53 13.25
N GLY A 513 -27.14 -30.64 14.24
CA GLY A 513 -26.66 -30.84 15.60
C GLY A 513 -25.19 -30.47 15.86
N ALA A 514 -24.49 -29.84 14.89
CA ALA A 514 -23.14 -29.36 15.13
C ALA A 514 -23.15 -28.12 16.05
N ASN A 515 -22.29 -28.10 17.05
CA ASN A 515 -22.05 -26.90 17.85
C ASN A 515 -21.17 -25.88 17.09
N ARG A 516 -21.08 -24.64 17.59
CA ARG A 516 -20.33 -23.54 16.94
C ARG A 516 -18.86 -23.89 16.67
N THR A 517 -18.21 -24.56 17.60
CA THR A 517 -16.80 -24.96 17.45
C THR A 517 -16.65 -26.02 16.34
N ARG A 518 -17.54 -27.03 16.34
CA ARG A 518 -17.54 -28.07 15.33
C ARG A 518 -17.83 -27.51 13.94
N THR A 519 -18.78 -26.59 13.82
CA THR A 519 -19.07 -25.85 12.57
C THR A 519 -17.85 -25.07 12.08
N LEU A 520 -17.18 -24.35 13.01
CA LEU A 520 -16.00 -23.55 12.65
C LEU A 520 -14.88 -24.41 12.07
N TYR A 521 -14.55 -25.55 12.70
CA TYR A 521 -13.43 -26.40 12.27
C TYR A 521 -13.76 -27.28 11.06
N HIS A 522 -15.00 -27.77 10.93
CA HIS A 522 -15.37 -28.73 9.88
C HIS A 522 -16.07 -28.10 8.67
N VAL A 523 -16.61 -26.88 8.80
CA VAL A 523 -17.33 -26.21 7.71
C VAL A 523 -16.63 -24.89 7.35
N THR A 524 -16.58 -23.94 8.30
CA THR A 524 -16.15 -22.58 8.00
C THR A 524 -14.65 -22.53 7.61
N PHE A 525 -13.73 -23.03 8.45
CA PHE A 525 -12.28 -22.98 8.18
C PHE A 525 -11.87 -23.72 6.91
N PRO A 526 -12.35 -24.94 6.62
CA PRO A 526 -12.05 -25.60 5.34
C PRO A 526 -12.50 -24.81 4.12
N LEU A 527 -13.66 -24.17 4.17
CA LEU A 527 -14.19 -23.38 3.06
C LEU A 527 -13.44 -22.06 2.84
N ILE A 528 -12.98 -21.41 3.92
CA ILE A 528 -12.22 -20.15 3.82
C ILE A 528 -10.70 -20.35 3.82
N ARG A 529 -10.19 -21.59 3.84
CA ARG A 529 -8.75 -21.91 3.96
C ARG A 529 -7.87 -21.15 2.97
N GLY A 530 -8.33 -21.00 1.73
CA GLY A 530 -7.61 -20.24 0.71
C GLY A 530 -7.43 -18.77 1.07
N GLY A 531 -8.44 -18.17 1.71
CA GLY A 531 -8.37 -16.81 2.23
C GLY A 531 -7.47 -16.67 3.46
N LEU A 532 -7.47 -17.67 4.35
CA LEU A 532 -6.58 -17.70 5.51
C LEU A 532 -5.11 -17.82 5.08
N VAL A 533 -4.81 -18.69 4.10
CA VAL A 533 -3.46 -18.80 3.52
C VAL A 533 -3.04 -17.47 2.88
N ALA A 534 -3.93 -16.82 2.12
CA ALA A 534 -3.65 -15.51 1.55
C ALA A 534 -3.35 -14.46 2.64
N ALA A 535 -4.15 -14.41 3.71
CA ALA A 535 -3.95 -13.49 4.82
C ALA A 535 -2.60 -13.72 5.52
N PHE A 536 -2.23 -14.99 5.76
CA PHE A 536 -0.93 -15.35 6.33
C PHE A 536 0.23 -14.90 5.43
N LEU A 537 0.13 -15.13 4.12
CA LEU A 537 1.17 -14.74 3.17
C LEU A 537 1.30 -13.22 3.06
N PHE A 538 0.19 -12.48 3.10
CA PHE A 538 0.25 -11.01 3.17
C PHE A 538 0.95 -10.52 4.44
N ALA A 539 0.61 -11.10 5.58
CA ALA A 539 1.26 -10.79 6.86
C ALA A 539 2.75 -11.14 6.84
N PHE A 540 3.09 -12.32 6.31
CA PHE A 540 4.47 -12.78 6.17
C PHE A 540 5.30 -11.84 5.29
N VAL A 541 4.82 -11.51 4.08
CA VAL A 541 5.54 -10.62 3.17
C VAL A 541 5.67 -9.22 3.75
N THR A 542 4.63 -8.71 4.40
CA THR A 542 4.68 -7.41 5.09
C THR A 542 5.79 -7.38 6.15
N SER A 543 5.97 -8.47 6.91
CA SER A 543 7.02 -8.59 7.90
C SER A 543 8.40 -8.86 7.27
N PHE A 544 8.46 -9.68 6.24
CA PHE A 544 9.70 -10.09 5.60
C PHE A 544 10.40 -8.93 4.84
N ASP A 545 9.61 -8.02 4.25
CA ASP A 545 10.09 -6.82 3.54
C ASP A 545 10.18 -5.57 4.45
N GLU A 546 9.95 -5.73 5.75
CA GLU A 546 9.89 -4.60 6.66
C GLU A 546 11.32 -4.10 7.00
N LEU A 547 11.61 -2.88 6.55
CA LEU A 547 12.88 -2.19 6.81
C LEU A 547 12.73 -1.10 7.86
N THR A 548 11.60 -0.40 7.92
CA THR A 548 11.46 0.84 8.70
C THR A 548 11.59 0.58 10.20
N ILE A 549 10.92 -0.44 10.73
CA ILE A 549 11.04 -0.86 12.13
C ILE A 549 12.42 -1.50 12.35
N ALA A 550 12.86 -2.34 11.40
CA ALA A 550 14.16 -2.99 11.49
C ALA A 550 15.31 -1.97 11.56
N LEU A 551 15.21 -0.83 10.86
CA LEU A 551 16.21 0.23 10.87
C LEU A 551 16.51 0.76 12.29
N PHE A 552 15.49 0.81 13.15
CA PHE A 552 15.61 1.34 14.52
C PHE A 552 15.74 0.24 15.58
N VAL A 553 15.02 -0.88 15.40
CA VAL A 553 14.89 -1.91 16.44
C VAL A 553 16.02 -2.92 16.37
N THR A 554 16.67 -3.11 15.23
CA THR A 554 17.84 -4.00 15.14
C THR A 554 19.08 -3.37 15.78
N GLY A 555 19.98 -4.24 16.28
CA GLY A 555 21.27 -3.83 16.84
C GLY A 555 22.25 -4.99 16.83
N GLY A 556 23.50 -4.73 16.49
CA GLY A 556 24.58 -5.71 16.53
C GLY A 556 24.25 -6.98 15.72
N LEU A 557 24.09 -8.10 16.42
CA LEU A 557 23.84 -9.42 15.81
C LEU A 557 22.40 -9.68 15.36
N THR A 558 21.45 -8.75 15.58
CA THR A 558 20.03 -8.96 15.31
C THR A 558 19.54 -8.36 13.99
N THR A 559 20.42 -8.18 13.03
CA THR A 559 20.10 -7.62 11.70
C THR A 559 19.14 -8.51 10.91
N THR A 560 18.15 -7.90 10.25
CA THR A 560 17.26 -8.57 9.28
C THR A 560 17.82 -8.46 7.86
N LEU A 561 17.30 -9.28 6.93
CA LEU A 561 17.77 -9.25 5.55
C LEU A 561 17.55 -7.88 4.86
N PRO A 562 16.37 -7.21 4.97
CA PRO A 562 16.22 -5.85 4.44
C PRO A 562 17.18 -4.84 5.07
N LYS A 563 17.45 -4.93 6.37
CA LYS A 563 18.41 -4.03 7.04
C LYS A 563 19.84 -4.29 6.56
N GLN A 564 20.24 -5.55 6.42
CA GLN A 564 21.57 -5.91 5.87
C GLN A 564 21.74 -5.40 4.44
N MET A 565 20.70 -5.57 3.60
CA MET A 565 20.73 -5.04 2.23
C MET A 565 20.80 -3.51 2.20
N TRP A 566 20.11 -2.84 3.13
CA TRP A 566 20.15 -1.38 3.27
C TRP A 566 21.55 -0.89 3.62
N ASP A 567 22.20 -1.50 4.61
CA ASP A 567 23.54 -1.15 5.04
C ASP A 567 24.56 -1.36 3.91
N ASP A 568 24.45 -2.49 3.19
CA ASP A 568 25.32 -2.77 2.05
C ASP A 568 25.07 -1.79 0.87
N ALA A 569 23.81 -1.40 0.62
CA ALA A 569 23.47 -0.45 -0.45
C ALA A 569 24.04 0.96 -0.18
N LEU A 570 24.12 1.36 1.09
CA LEU A 570 24.72 2.64 1.47
C LEU A 570 26.24 2.62 1.49
N LEU A 571 26.85 1.48 1.86
CA LEU A 571 28.30 1.37 2.04
C LEU A 571 29.01 0.84 0.79
N LYS A 572 28.40 -0.13 0.11
CA LYS A 572 29.01 -0.87 -1.01
C LYS A 572 27.94 -1.27 -2.00
N VAL A 573 27.89 -0.64 -3.15
CA VAL A 573 27.04 -1.09 -4.27
C VAL A 573 27.67 -2.37 -4.87
N SER A 574 27.53 -3.51 -4.16
CA SER A 574 28.20 -4.77 -4.53
C SER A 574 27.29 -5.68 -5.36
N PRO A 575 27.86 -6.52 -6.26
CA PRO A 575 27.06 -7.53 -6.98
C PRO A 575 26.43 -8.60 -6.07
N THR A 576 26.89 -8.74 -4.81
CA THR A 576 26.24 -9.59 -3.81
C THR A 576 24.78 -9.14 -3.57
N LEU A 577 24.52 -7.81 -3.55
CA LEU A 577 23.14 -7.30 -3.45
C LEU A 577 22.27 -7.75 -4.63
N ALA A 578 22.84 -7.82 -5.84
CA ALA A 578 22.12 -8.32 -7.01
C ALA A 578 21.81 -9.82 -6.89
N ALA A 579 22.76 -10.63 -6.37
CA ALA A 579 22.55 -12.04 -6.11
C ALA A 579 21.46 -12.27 -5.05
N VAL A 580 21.51 -11.55 -3.92
CA VAL A 580 20.47 -11.59 -2.88
C VAL A 580 19.13 -11.16 -3.42
N SER A 581 19.09 -10.07 -4.21
CA SER A 581 17.86 -9.58 -4.85
C SER A 581 17.25 -10.65 -5.77
N THR A 582 18.07 -11.34 -6.54
CA THR A 582 17.62 -12.43 -7.43
C THR A 582 17.06 -13.61 -6.63
N VAL A 583 17.75 -14.03 -5.55
CA VAL A 583 17.24 -15.07 -4.63
C VAL A 583 15.88 -14.66 -4.05
N LEU A 584 15.72 -13.41 -3.63
CA LEU A 584 14.44 -12.89 -3.10
C LEU A 584 13.33 -12.91 -4.16
N ILE A 585 13.63 -12.50 -5.41
CA ILE A 585 12.65 -12.53 -6.50
C ILE A 585 12.18 -13.97 -6.75
N VAL A 586 13.11 -14.93 -6.81
CA VAL A 586 12.78 -16.34 -6.97
C VAL A 586 11.97 -16.87 -5.79
N PHE A 587 12.37 -16.56 -4.56
CA PHE A 587 11.64 -16.94 -3.35
C PHE A 587 10.20 -16.42 -3.36
N VAL A 588 9.99 -15.16 -3.66
CA VAL A 588 8.66 -14.54 -3.75
C VAL A 588 7.84 -15.18 -4.88
N ALA A 589 8.42 -15.38 -6.07
CA ALA A 589 7.73 -16.00 -7.19
C ALA A 589 7.29 -17.44 -6.88
N VAL A 590 8.13 -18.23 -6.20
CA VAL A 590 7.79 -19.59 -5.72
C VAL A 590 6.67 -19.51 -4.69
N THR A 591 6.76 -18.62 -3.73
CA THR A 591 5.75 -18.44 -2.67
C THR A 591 4.37 -18.10 -3.25
N ILE A 592 4.31 -17.15 -4.20
CA ILE A 592 3.07 -16.77 -4.90
C ILE A 592 2.51 -17.95 -5.70
N SER A 593 3.38 -18.65 -6.45
CA SER A 593 2.97 -19.79 -7.27
C SER A 593 2.40 -20.93 -6.42
N LEU A 594 3.00 -21.17 -5.26
CA LEU A 594 2.51 -22.17 -4.29
C LEU A 594 1.16 -21.75 -3.70
N ALA A 595 1.02 -20.47 -3.30
CA ALA A 595 -0.24 -19.91 -2.80
C ALA A 595 -1.38 -20.06 -3.81
N GLU A 596 -1.11 -19.74 -5.08
CA GLU A 596 -2.10 -19.85 -6.15
C GLU A 596 -2.50 -21.31 -6.43
N ARG A 597 -1.54 -22.25 -6.38
CA ARG A 597 -1.84 -23.70 -6.51
C ARG A 597 -2.71 -24.19 -5.36
N LEU A 598 -2.40 -23.81 -4.11
CA LEU A 598 -3.19 -24.16 -2.94
C LEU A 598 -4.62 -23.57 -3.02
N ARG A 599 -4.75 -22.34 -3.49
CA ARG A 599 -6.05 -21.71 -3.71
C ARG A 599 -6.89 -22.44 -4.76
N ARG A 600 -6.29 -22.82 -5.90
CA ARG A 600 -6.99 -23.55 -6.98
C ARG A 600 -7.36 -24.97 -6.56
N GLY A 601 -6.53 -25.65 -5.78
CA GLY A 601 -6.85 -26.95 -5.21
C GLY A 601 -8.03 -26.89 -4.24
N ALA A 602 -8.15 -25.80 -3.48
CA ALA A 602 -9.26 -25.56 -2.57
C ALA A 602 -10.62 -25.25 -3.29
N ALA A 603 -10.56 -24.70 -4.49
CA ALA A 603 -11.74 -24.40 -5.30
C ALA A 603 -12.27 -25.61 -6.09
N ARG A 604 -11.51 -26.69 -6.18
CA ARG A 604 -11.86 -27.93 -6.89
C ARG A 604 -12.32 -29.07 -5.96
N ALA A 605 -12.07 -28.95 -4.67
CA ALA A 605 -12.53 -29.84 -3.61
C ALA A 605 -13.78 -29.25 -2.91
#